data_5c85011c8473eb5d6f915cb635e7afb5
#
_entry.id   5c85011c8473eb5d6f915cb635e7afb5
#
_cell.length_a   1.000
_cell.length_b   1.000
_cell.length_c   1.000
_cell.angle_alpha   90.00
_cell.angle_beta   90.00
_cell.angle_gamma   90.00
#
_symmetry.space_group_name_H-M   'P 1'
#
loop_
_entity.id
_entity.type
_entity.pdbx_description
1 polymer ?
#
loop_
_entity_poly.entity_id
_entity_poly.type
_entity_poly.pdbx_seq_one_letter_code
_entity_poly.pdbx_strand_id
1 'polypeptide(L)'
;MHTNLLNFNQIFRLFFVLGVITALFPAPVYSKEKTVVLAFGDSLTAGYGVKDEESYPSKLQEKIVSAGFPHKVVNAGVSGDTTAGGVRRIRWLMKHEPKIVILALGANDGLRGLSVDEMRKNLETMIEICREHNAQILLAGMKALPNYGEEYMRKFERVFPELAKKHELIFLPFLLEGVAGEREYTQSDGLHPLASGYSIITDLVWQRLEPMLKK
;
A
#
# COMPACT_ATOMS: atom_id res chain seq x y z
N MET A 1 -45.85 20.80 -63.19
CA MET A 1 -44.58 20.34 -62.51
C MET A 1 -44.02 21.54 -61.76
N HIS A 2 -44.28 21.62 -60.46
CA HIS A 2 -43.68 22.68 -59.58
C HIS A 2 -42.53 22.09 -58.82
N THR A 3 -41.33 22.43 -59.22
CA THR A 3 -40.09 22.12 -58.49
C THR A 3 -39.89 23.20 -57.41
N ASN A 4 -40.15 22.82 -56.14
CA ASN A 4 -39.80 23.66 -54.97
C ASN A 4 -38.28 23.62 -54.77
N LEU A 5 -37.59 24.66 -55.29
CA LEU A 5 -36.19 24.89 -54.95
C LEU A 5 -36.13 25.52 -53.52
N LEU A 6 -35.56 24.77 -52.60
CA LEU A 6 -35.30 25.29 -51.27
C LEU A 6 -34.36 26.50 -51.34
N ASN A 7 -34.78 27.62 -50.70
CA ASN A 7 -34.09 28.89 -50.74
C ASN A 7 -32.75 28.80 -49.98
N PHE A 8 -31.69 29.38 -50.51
CA PHE A 8 -30.31 29.33 -50.00
C PHE A 8 -30.22 29.63 -48.48
N ASN A 9 -31.08 30.48 -47.98
CA ASN A 9 -31.18 30.84 -46.54
C ASN A 9 -31.72 29.68 -45.66
N GLN A 10 -32.50 28.73 -46.20
CA GLN A 10 -33.00 27.57 -45.47
C GLN A 10 -31.92 26.51 -45.34
N ILE A 11 -31.10 26.32 -46.38
CA ILE A 11 -29.96 25.41 -46.37
C ILE A 11 -28.92 25.90 -45.34
N PHE A 12 -28.63 27.20 -45.30
CA PHE A 12 -27.66 27.76 -44.35
C PHE A 12 -28.11 27.66 -42.89
N ARG A 13 -29.41 27.78 -42.61
CA ARG A 13 -29.99 27.58 -41.27
C ARG A 13 -29.93 26.09 -40.85
N LEU A 14 -30.12 25.14 -41.80
CA LEU A 14 -30.04 23.71 -41.51
C LEU A 14 -28.61 23.31 -41.11
N PHE A 15 -27.58 23.84 -41.79
CA PHE A 15 -26.18 23.56 -41.47
C PHE A 15 -25.74 24.21 -40.15
N PHE A 16 -26.30 25.39 -39.79
CA PHE A 16 -25.99 26.05 -38.52
C PHE A 16 -26.60 25.30 -37.32
N VAL A 17 -27.79 24.70 -37.47
CA VAL A 17 -28.43 23.88 -36.42
C VAL A 17 -27.73 22.54 -36.27
N LEU A 18 -27.24 21.90 -37.35
CA LEU A 18 -26.46 20.67 -37.27
C LEU A 18 -25.08 20.89 -36.63
N GLY A 19 -24.43 22.06 -36.87
CA GLY A 19 -23.11 22.37 -36.33
C GLY A 19 -23.10 22.65 -34.81
N VAL A 20 -24.24 23.10 -34.24
CA VAL A 20 -24.34 23.39 -32.79
C VAL A 20 -24.66 22.13 -31.97
N ILE A 21 -25.28 21.09 -32.56
CA ILE A 21 -25.61 19.86 -31.86
C ILE A 21 -24.39 18.97 -31.63
N THR A 22 -23.33 19.08 -32.43
CA THR A 22 -22.11 18.28 -32.27
C THR A 22 -21.19 18.78 -31.15
N ALA A 23 -21.41 19.98 -30.60
CA ALA A 23 -20.56 20.58 -29.56
C ALA A 23 -20.97 20.20 -28.11
N LEU A 24 -22.04 19.42 -27.92
CA LEU A 24 -22.60 19.08 -26.61
C LEU A 24 -22.36 17.63 -26.16
N PHE A 25 -21.54 16.87 -26.87
CA PHE A 25 -21.10 15.61 -26.32
C PHE A 25 -20.02 15.87 -25.27
N PRO A 26 -20.28 15.58 -23.97
CA PRO A 26 -19.22 15.67 -22.96
C PRO A 26 -18.11 14.72 -23.41
N ALA A 27 -16.89 15.25 -23.48
CA ALA A 27 -15.71 14.40 -23.73
C ALA A 27 -15.74 13.25 -22.71
N PRO A 28 -15.44 12.02 -23.11
CA PRO A 28 -15.40 10.91 -22.16
C PRO A 28 -14.42 11.27 -21.05
N VAL A 29 -14.93 11.40 -19.82
CA VAL A 29 -14.09 11.53 -18.64
C VAL A 29 -13.38 10.19 -18.50
N TYR A 30 -12.18 10.11 -19.07
CA TYR A 30 -11.29 8.98 -18.85
C TYR A 30 -10.90 9.02 -17.37
N SER A 31 -11.60 8.28 -16.55
CA SER A 31 -11.19 8.05 -15.15
C SER A 31 -9.82 7.38 -15.22
N LYS A 32 -8.76 8.15 -14.96
CA LYS A 32 -7.41 7.62 -14.88
C LYS A 32 -7.43 6.52 -13.82
N GLU A 33 -7.15 5.29 -14.23
CA GLU A 33 -7.12 4.15 -13.32
C GLU A 33 -6.19 4.47 -12.15
N LYS A 34 -6.69 4.32 -10.93
CA LYS A 34 -5.93 4.71 -9.73
C LYS A 34 -4.73 3.79 -9.58
N THR A 35 -3.55 4.38 -9.45
CA THR A 35 -2.32 3.65 -9.15
C THR A 35 -2.44 2.93 -7.81
N VAL A 36 -2.13 1.62 -7.76
CA VAL A 36 -2.29 0.81 -6.55
C VAL A 36 -1.05 0.90 -5.66
N VAL A 37 -1.29 1.19 -4.38
CA VAL A 37 -0.37 0.99 -3.26
C VAL A 37 -0.84 -0.24 -2.49
N LEU A 38 -0.06 -1.31 -2.49
CA LEU A 38 -0.38 -2.55 -1.79
C LEU A 38 0.21 -2.52 -0.38
N ALA A 39 -0.63 -2.49 0.65
CA ALA A 39 -0.20 -2.69 2.03
C ALA A 39 -0.18 -4.20 2.32
N PHE A 40 1.00 -4.80 2.27
CA PHE A 40 1.22 -6.23 2.37
C PHE A 40 1.88 -6.60 3.69
N GLY A 41 1.13 -7.29 4.57
CA GLY A 41 1.58 -7.57 5.92
C GLY A 41 0.74 -8.61 6.66
N ASP A 42 0.86 -8.60 7.96
CA ASP A 42 0.16 -9.49 8.89
C ASP A 42 -1.00 -8.79 9.63
N SER A 43 -1.23 -9.12 10.90
CA SER A 43 -2.27 -8.50 11.75
C SER A 43 -2.11 -7.00 11.93
N LEU A 44 -0.85 -6.50 11.95
CA LEU A 44 -0.56 -5.08 12.05
C LEU A 44 -1.05 -4.31 10.81
N THR A 45 -1.01 -4.93 9.65
CA THR A 45 -1.54 -4.37 8.40
C THR A 45 -3.04 -4.58 8.28
N ALA A 46 -3.54 -5.77 8.68
CA ALA A 46 -4.97 -6.08 8.64
C ALA A 46 -5.82 -5.14 9.52
N GLY A 47 -5.25 -4.55 10.57
CA GLY A 47 -6.00 -3.75 11.55
C GLY A 47 -6.67 -4.62 12.61
N TYR A 48 -5.96 -5.66 13.10
CA TYR A 48 -6.50 -6.56 14.10
C TYR A 48 -6.96 -5.82 15.36
N GLY A 49 -8.21 -6.09 15.78
CA GLY A 49 -8.79 -5.55 17.01
C GLY A 49 -9.27 -4.10 16.93
N VAL A 50 -9.20 -3.45 15.77
CA VAL A 50 -9.80 -2.14 15.50
C VAL A 50 -10.77 -2.24 14.33
N LYS A 51 -11.56 -1.18 14.09
CA LYS A 51 -12.41 -1.09 12.90
C LYS A 51 -11.56 -0.89 11.62
N ASP A 52 -12.09 -1.28 10.47
CA ASP A 52 -11.39 -1.18 9.20
C ASP A 52 -10.88 0.24 8.91
N GLU A 53 -11.70 1.26 9.19
CA GLU A 53 -11.36 2.68 9.02
C GLU A 53 -10.25 3.16 9.96
N GLU A 54 -10.00 2.45 11.08
CA GLU A 54 -8.97 2.78 12.06
C GLU A 54 -7.61 2.14 11.75
N SER A 55 -7.57 1.18 10.82
CA SER A 55 -6.31 0.55 10.38
C SER A 55 -5.38 1.54 9.66
N TYR A 56 -4.06 1.32 9.72
CA TYR A 56 -3.14 2.23 9.04
C TYR A 56 -3.33 2.28 7.52
N PRO A 57 -3.68 1.21 6.80
CA PRO A 57 -3.93 1.30 5.36
C PRO A 57 -5.12 2.20 5.02
N SER A 58 -6.21 2.15 5.81
CA SER A 58 -7.37 3.02 5.62
C SER A 58 -7.05 4.49 5.92
N LYS A 59 -6.40 4.77 7.05
CA LYS A 59 -5.92 6.12 7.40
C LYS A 59 -4.91 6.66 6.37
N LEU A 60 -4.08 5.79 5.80
CA LEU A 60 -3.14 6.15 4.74
C LEU A 60 -3.88 6.53 3.45
N GLN A 61 -4.97 5.83 3.11
CA GLN A 61 -5.84 6.20 2.01
C GLN A 61 -6.44 7.60 2.19
N GLU A 62 -6.87 7.95 3.39
CA GLU A 62 -7.38 9.29 3.71
C GLU A 62 -6.30 10.37 3.49
N LYS A 63 -5.05 10.14 3.96
CA LYS A 63 -3.93 11.04 3.74
C LYS A 63 -3.60 11.22 2.26
N ILE A 64 -3.59 10.14 1.49
CA ILE A 64 -3.35 10.15 0.03
C ILE A 64 -4.39 11.02 -0.68
N VAL A 65 -5.68 10.84 -0.33
CA VAL A 65 -6.77 11.64 -0.92
C VAL A 65 -6.66 13.11 -0.51
N SER A 66 -6.42 13.38 0.77
CA SER A 66 -6.28 14.75 1.29
C SER A 66 -5.08 15.49 0.68
N ALA A 67 -4.02 14.77 0.32
CA ALA A 67 -2.85 15.31 -0.38
C ALA A 67 -3.03 15.40 -1.91
N GLY A 68 -4.20 15.00 -2.45
CA GLY A 68 -4.53 15.12 -3.88
C GLY A 68 -3.88 14.05 -4.78
N PHE A 69 -3.33 12.96 -4.23
CA PHE A 69 -2.74 11.90 -5.05
C PHE A 69 -3.78 10.91 -5.58
N PRO A 70 -3.69 10.51 -6.87
CA PRO A 70 -4.64 9.60 -7.51
C PRO A 70 -4.27 8.13 -7.23
N HIS A 71 -3.99 7.77 -5.97
CA HIS A 71 -3.59 6.42 -5.60
C HIS A 71 -4.68 5.73 -4.77
N LYS A 72 -4.75 4.40 -4.88
CA LYS A 72 -5.62 3.55 -4.08
C LYS A 72 -4.79 2.63 -3.21
N VAL A 73 -5.04 2.61 -1.92
CA VAL A 73 -4.46 1.63 -1.00
C VAL A 73 -5.29 0.36 -1.03
N VAL A 74 -4.62 -0.78 -1.20
CA VAL A 74 -5.22 -2.12 -1.06
C VAL A 74 -4.64 -2.74 0.21
N ASN A 75 -5.49 -3.00 1.20
CA ASN A 75 -5.09 -3.72 2.40
C ASN A 75 -4.99 -5.22 2.08
N ALA A 76 -3.79 -5.78 2.15
CA ALA A 76 -3.48 -7.19 1.98
C ALA A 76 -2.85 -7.79 3.24
N GLY A 77 -3.24 -7.29 4.41
CA GLY A 77 -2.89 -7.85 5.71
C GLY A 77 -3.63 -9.16 5.98
N VAL A 78 -2.93 -10.15 6.55
CA VAL A 78 -3.51 -11.42 7.00
C VAL A 78 -3.02 -11.71 8.41
N SER A 79 -3.91 -11.67 9.39
CA SER A 79 -3.55 -11.90 10.79
C SER A 79 -2.87 -13.25 10.99
N GLY A 80 -1.76 -13.25 11.74
CA GLY A 80 -0.96 -14.44 12.00
C GLY A 80 -0.03 -14.85 10.85
N ASP A 81 0.01 -14.13 9.74
CA ASP A 81 0.86 -14.50 8.61
C ASP A 81 2.35 -14.33 8.92
N THR A 82 3.14 -15.29 8.46
CA THR A 82 4.60 -15.28 8.53
C THR A 82 5.19 -14.92 7.18
N THR A 83 6.49 -14.71 7.11
CA THR A 83 7.17 -14.48 5.82
C THR A 83 6.97 -15.65 4.85
N ALA A 84 6.93 -16.90 5.35
CA ALA A 84 6.62 -18.07 4.52
C ALA A 84 5.17 -18.03 3.97
N GLY A 85 4.20 -17.52 4.74
CA GLY A 85 2.85 -17.27 4.28
C GLY A 85 2.81 -16.18 3.19
N GLY A 86 3.56 -15.12 3.41
CA GLY A 86 3.73 -14.02 2.44
C GLY A 86 4.20 -14.52 1.08
N VAL A 87 5.25 -15.36 1.03
CA VAL A 87 5.77 -15.94 -0.22
C VAL A 87 4.69 -16.69 -1.00
N ARG A 88 3.81 -17.44 -0.30
CA ARG A 88 2.74 -18.21 -0.97
C ARG A 88 1.69 -17.34 -1.68
N ARG A 89 1.46 -16.10 -1.24
CA ARG A 89 0.39 -15.25 -1.75
C ARG A 89 0.85 -14.03 -2.55
N ILE A 90 2.13 -13.65 -2.47
CA ILE A 90 2.62 -12.43 -3.13
C ILE A 90 2.39 -12.44 -4.65
N ARG A 91 2.63 -13.56 -5.34
CA ARG A 91 2.43 -13.66 -6.79
C ARG A 91 0.97 -13.42 -7.21
N TRP A 92 0.02 -13.87 -6.39
CA TRP A 92 -1.39 -13.61 -6.63
C TRP A 92 -1.73 -12.13 -6.41
N LEU A 93 -1.13 -11.49 -5.42
CA LEU A 93 -1.34 -10.07 -5.12
C LEU A 93 -0.77 -9.15 -6.21
N MET A 94 0.27 -9.58 -6.92
CA MET A 94 0.82 -8.81 -8.07
C MET A 94 -0.19 -8.68 -9.23
N LYS A 95 -1.27 -9.45 -9.27
CA LYS A 95 -2.38 -9.26 -10.24
C LYS A 95 -3.11 -7.92 -10.07
N HIS A 96 -2.97 -7.26 -8.94
CA HIS A 96 -3.45 -5.90 -8.74
C HIS A 96 -2.56 -4.83 -9.37
N GLU A 97 -1.47 -5.23 -10.03
CA GLU A 97 -0.47 -4.36 -10.67
C GLU A 97 0.00 -3.20 -9.76
N PRO A 98 0.36 -3.47 -8.49
CA PRO A 98 0.76 -2.42 -7.58
C PRO A 98 2.03 -1.72 -8.09
N LYS A 99 2.04 -0.39 -8.05
CA LYS A 99 3.25 0.39 -8.32
C LYS A 99 4.11 0.57 -7.08
N ILE A 100 3.51 0.47 -5.91
CA ILE A 100 4.20 0.55 -4.62
C ILE A 100 3.69 -0.59 -3.74
N VAL A 101 4.62 -1.30 -3.09
CA VAL A 101 4.33 -2.32 -2.08
C VAL A 101 4.93 -1.88 -0.75
N ILE A 102 4.10 -1.74 0.27
CA ILE A 102 4.54 -1.61 1.66
C ILE A 102 4.67 -3.03 2.20
N LEU A 103 5.90 -3.53 2.34
CA LEU A 103 6.19 -4.88 2.81
C LEU A 103 6.43 -4.86 4.33
N ALA A 104 5.48 -5.35 5.09
CA ALA A 104 5.45 -5.33 6.55
C ALA A 104 5.17 -6.73 7.13
N LEU A 105 6.12 -7.64 6.97
CA LEU A 105 6.08 -9.03 7.45
C LEU A 105 7.32 -9.37 8.26
N GLY A 106 7.20 -10.40 9.11
CA GLY A 106 8.29 -10.92 9.95
C GLY A 106 7.97 -10.89 11.43
N ALA A 107 6.99 -10.09 11.89
CA ALA A 107 6.63 -10.04 13.31
C ALA A 107 6.23 -11.43 13.83
N ASN A 108 5.42 -12.19 13.08
CA ASN A 108 5.02 -13.54 13.47
C ASN A 108 6.16 -14.56 13.40
N ASP A 109 7.16 -14.35 12.56
CA ASP A 109 8.38 -15.17 12.55
C ASP A 109 9.14 -14.95 13.87
N GLY A 110 9.31 -13.68 14.29
CA GLY A 110 9.94 -13.31 15.55
C GLY A 110 9.16 -13.81 16.79
N LEU A 111 7.83 -13.62 16.82
CA LEU A 111 6.97 -14.07 17.92
C LEU A 111 7.02 -15.60 18.14
N ARG A 112 7.25 -16.36 17.08
CA ARG A 112 7.30 -17.84 17.11
C ARG A 112 8.72 -18.40 17.17
N GLY A 113 9.75 -17.54 17.24
CA GLY A 113 11.15 -17.96 17.26
C GLY A 113 11.57 -18.76 16.03
N LEU A 114 10.99 -18.44 14.85
CA LEU A 114 11.32 -19.14 13.62
C LEU A 114 12.73 -18.80 13.12
N SER A 115 13.25 -19.58 12.18
CA SER A 115 14.58 -19.38 11.61
C SER A 115 14.70 -17.99 10.96
N VAL A 116 15.63 -17.20 11.46
CA VAL A 116 15.93 -15.87 10.91
C VAL A 116 16.48 -15.96 9.48
N ASP A 117 17.21 -17.02 9.16
CA ASP A 117 17.76 -17.25 7.83
C ASP A 117 16.65 -17.53 6.81
N GLU A 118 15.65 -18.35 7.19
CA GLU A 118 14.47 -18.58 6.34
C GLU A 118 13.60 -17.33 6.22
N MET A 119 13.42 -16.58 7.30
CA MET A 119 12.72 -15.28 7.25
C MET A 119 13.41 -14.32 6.25
N ARG A 120 14.74 -14.20 6.32
CA ARG A 120 15.54 -13.40 5.38
C ARG A 120 15.30 -13.82 3.93
N LYS A 121 15.42 -15.10 3.66
CA LYS A 121 15.22 -15.68 2.33
C LYS A 121 13.81 -15.43 1.79
N ASN A 122 12.80 -15.57 2.65
CA ASN A 122 11.42 -15.31 2.29
C ASN A 122 11.18 -13.83 1.95
N LEU A 123 11.69 -12.90 2.79
CA LEU A 123 11.62 -11.45 2.52
C LEU A 123 12.32 -11.12 1.20
N GLU A 124 13.50 -11.66 0.96
CA GLU A 124 14.24 -11.44 -0.27
C GLU A 124 13.48 -11.96 -1.50
N THR A 125 12.91 -13.16 -1.43
CA THR A 125 12.04 -13.71 -2.48
C THR A 125 10.86 -12.79 -2.79
N MET A 126 10.21 -12.22 -1.77
CA MET A 126 9.11 -11.28 -1.97
C MET A 126 9.56 -9.98 -2.61
N ILE A 127 10.73 -9.46 -2.23
CA ILE A 127 11.35 -8.28 -2.83
C ILE A 127 11.63 -8.51 -4.33
N GLU A 128 12.20 -9.67 -4.67
CA GLU A 128 12.48 -10.03 -6.07
C GLU A 128 11.21 -10.14 -6.90
N ILE A 129 10.17 -10.79 -6.38
CA ILE A 129 8.86 -10.89 -7.06
C ILE A 129 8.27 -9.49 -7.30
N CYS A 130 8.32 -8.58 -6.32
CA CYS A 130 7.85 -7.20 -6.51
C CYS A 130 8.62 -6.49 -7.62
N ARG A 131 9.93 -6.68 -7.69
CA ARG A 131 10.80 -6.10 -8.74
C ARG A 131 10.53 -6.66 -10.12
N GLU A 132 10.28 -7.97 -10.24
CA GLU A 132 9.84 -8.61 -11.47
C GLU A 132 8.59 -7.93 -12.07
N HIS A 133 7.75 -7.37 -11.20
CA HIS A 133 6.51 -6.64 -11.58
C HIS A 133 6.69 -5.12 -11.62
N ASN A 134 7.93 -4.61 -11.57
CA ASN A 134 8.25 -3.18 -11.57
C ASN A 134 7.60 -2.38 -10.42
N ALA A 135 7.33 -3.01 -9.28
CA ALA A 135 6.83 -2.33 -8.09
C ALA A 135 7.98 -1.74 -7.26
N GLN A 136 7.83 -0.50 -6.81
CA GLN A 136 8.70 0.10 -5.79
C GLN A 136 8.35 -0.50 -4.42
N ILE A 137 9.32 -0.62 -3.52
CA ILE A 137 9.13 -1.27 -2.23
C ILE A 137 9.48 -0.30 -1.11
N LEU A 138 8.54 -0.15 -0.15
CA LEU A 138 8.78 0.39 1.17
C LEU A 138 8.88 -0.81 2.12
N LEU A 139 10.08 -1.12 2.59
CA LEU A 139 10.28 -2.18 3.57
C LEU A 139 10.10 -1.63 4.98
N ALA A 140 9.19 -2.22 5.75
CA ALA A 140 8.97 -1.90 7.16
C ALA A 140 9.68 -2.92 8.05
N GLY A 141 10.61 -2.44 8.88
CA GLY A 141 11.34 -3.26 9.84
C GLY A 141 10.49 -3.67 11.03
N MET A 142 10.86 -4.79 11.64
CA MET A 142 10.29 -5.35 12.85
C MET A 142 11.38 -5.58 13.89
N LYS A 143 11.00 -5.63 15.18
CA LYS A 143 11.87 -6.02 16.29
C LYS A 143 11.37 -7.31 16.90
N ALA A 144 12.28 -8.19 17.34
CA ALA A 144 11.93 -9.41 18.05
C ALA A 144 11.79 -9.14 19.54
N LEU A 145 10.95 -9.94 20.21
CA LEU A 145 10.84 -9.93 21.67
C LEU A 145 12.07 -10.59 22.32
N PRO A 146 12.42 -10.25 23.57
CA PRO A 146 13.64 -10.73 24.21
C PRO A 146 13.61 -12.21 24.63
N ASN A 147 12.47 -12.88 24.53
CA ASN A 147 12.24 -14.24 25.01
C ASN A 147 13.06 -15.33 24.31
N TYR A 148 13.67 -15.04 23.14
CA TYR A 148 14.56 -15.96 22.43
C TYR A 148 16.05 -15.60 22.57
N GLY A 149 16.39 -14.65 23.45
CA GLY A 149 17.74 -14.23 23.77
C GLY A 149 18.30 -13.17 22.81
N GLU A 150 19.37 -12.51 23.27
CA GLU A 150 19.95 -11.36 22.57
C GLU A 150 20.53 -11.70 21.20
N GLU A 151 21.09 -12.89 21.01
CA GLU A 151 21.67 -13.30 19.75
C GLU A 151 20.59 -13.40 18.67
N TYR A 152 19.43 -14.01 19.00
CA TYR A 152 18.29 -14.10 18.11
C TYR A 152 17.76 -12.69 17.76
N MET A 153 17.58 -11.84 18.77
CA MET A 153 17.09 -10.47 18.57
C MET A 153 18.00 -9.70 17.60
N ARG A 154 19.31 -9.69 17.87
CA ARG A 154 20.29 -8.99 17.00
C ARG A 154 20.26 -9.53 15.57
N LYS A 155 20.23 -10.86 15.41
CA LYS A 155 20.19 -11.51 14.10
C LYS A 155 18.90 -11.14 13.35
N PHE A 156 17.76 -11.17 14.04
CA PHE A 156 16.45 -10.82 13.49
C PHE A 156 16.39 -9.35 13.02
N GLU A 157 16.76 -8.41 13.87
CA GLU A 157 16.66 -6.98 13.58
C GLU A 157 17.58 -6.55 12.43
N ARG A 158 18.76 -7.17 12.28
CA ARG A 158 19.69 -6.88 11.21
C ARG A 158 19.20 -7.27 9.82
N VAL A 159 18.26 -8.19 9.70
CA VAL A 159 17.72 -8.63 8.40
C VAL A 159 17.18 -7.46 7.59
N PHE A 160 16.37 -6.61 8.22
CA PHE A 160 15.66 -5.55 7.52
C PHE A 160 16.60 -4.46 6.96
N PRO A 161 17.48 -3.82 7.74
CA PRO A 161 18.40 -2.81 7.19
C PRO A 161 19.39 -3.41 6.18
N GLU A 162 19.81 -4.67 6.34
CA GLU A 162 20.70 -5.34 5.40
C GLU A 162 20.00 -5.58 4.05
N LEU A 163 18.75 -6.04 4.05
CA LEU A 163 17.96 -6.19 2.82
C LEU A 163 17.64 -4.85 2.18
N ALA A 164 17.28 -3.84 2.99
CA ALA A 164 17.03 -2.50 2.49
C ALA A 164 18.26 -1.92 1.78
N LYS A 165 19.45 -2.08 2.37
CA LYS A 165 20.73 -1.66 1.77
C LYS A 165 21.06 -2.46 0.51
N LYS A 166 20.94 -3.80 0.57
CA LYS A 166 21.28 -4.70 -0.55
C LYS A 166 20.45 -4.41 -1.79
N HIS A 167 19.17 -4.10 -1.57
CA HIS A 167 18.19 -3.89 -2.64
C HIS A 167 17.84 -2.41 -2.85
N GLU A 168 18.56 -1.46 -2.23
CA GLU A 168 18.33 -0.01 -2.35
C GLU A 168 16.86 0.38 -2.15
N LEU A 169 16.23 -0.17 -1.09
CA LEU A 169 14.81 0.04 -0.79
C LEU A 169 14.57 1.29 0.05
N ILE A 170 13.40 1.88 -0.09
CA ILE A 170 12.90 2.82 0.92
C ILE A 170 12.65 2.02 2.20
N PHE A 171 13.16 2.51 3.32
CA PHE A 171 13.17 1.77 4.58
C PHE A 171 12.53 2.55 5.72
N LEU A 172 11.59 1.91 6.40
CA LEU A 172 11.06 2.32 7.70
C LEU A 172 11.71 1.42 8.77
N PRO A 173 12.59 1.94 9.64
CA PRO A 173 13.39 1.10 10.55
C PRO A 173 12.58 0.23 11.50
N PHE A 174 11.45 0.75 12.01
CA PHE A 174 10.55 0.01 12.87
C PHE A 174 9.09 0.47 12.68
N LEU A 175 8.21 -0.44 12.28
CA LEU A 175 6.80 -0.12 12.03
C LEU A 175 6.06 0.38 13.28
N LEU A 176 6.42 -0.15 14.45
CA LEU A 176 5.78 0.16 15.73
C LEU A 176 6.57 1.18 16.57
N GLU A 177 7.40 2.01 15.94
CA GLU A 177 8.14 3.07 16.65
C GLU A 177 7.16 4.02 17.34
N GLY A 178 7.39 4.29 18.65
CA GLY A 178 6.51 5.11 19.49
C GLY A 178 5.18 4.45 19.87
N VAL A 179 4.98 3.18 19.52
CA VAL A 179 3.75 2.41 19.85
C VAL A 179 4.07 1.19 20.68
N ALA A 180 5.09 0.42 20.29
CA ALA A 180 5.45 -0.82 20.98
C ALA A 180 5.87 -0.54 22.44
N GLY A 181 5.25 -1.28 23.38
CA GLY A 181 5.49 -1.13 24.81
C GLY A 181 4.70 -0.03 25.51
N GLU A 182 4.03 0.84 24.75
CA GLU A 182 3.23 1.94 25.30
C GLU A 182 1.77 1.50 25.48
N ARG A 183 1.34 1.38 26.75
CA ARG A 183 -0.03 0.92 27.09
C ARG A 183 -1.14 1.81 26.53
N GLU A 184 -0.86 3.08 26.32
CA GLU A 184 -1.79 4.06 25.75
C GLU A 184 -2.08 3.79 24.27
N TYR A 185 -1.15 3.11 23.58
CA TYR A 185 -1.22 2.87 22.14
C TYR A 185 -1.37 1.40 21.76
N THR A 186 -1.29 0.48 22.73
CA THR A 186 -1.41 -0.97 22.51
C THR A 186 -2.62 -1.57 23.20
N GLN A 187 -3.18 -2.63 22.60
CA GLN A 187 -4.23 -3.44 23.19
C GLN A 187 -3.70 -4.18 24.43
N SER A 188 -4.59 -4.84 25.18
CA SER A 188 -4.24 -5.56 26.40
C SER A 188 -3.21 -6.68 26.21
N ASP A 189 -3.02 -7.17 24.97
CA ASP A 189 -2.02 -8.17 24.62
C ASP A 189 -0.59 -7.60 24.53
N GLY A 190 -0.45 -6.27 24.53
CA GLY A 190 0.84 -5.57 24.44
C GLY A 190 1.52 -5.66 23.07
N LEU A 191 0.84 -6.20 22.06
CA LEU A 191 1.38 -6.44 20.73
C LEU A 191 0.65 -5.62 19.64
N HIS A 192 -0.68 -5.63 19.66
CA HIS A 192 -1.48 -4.99 18.65
C HIS A 192 -1.81 -3.53 19.01
N PRO A 193 -1.73 -2.60 18.04
CA PRO A 193 -2.05 -1.20 18.29
C PRO A 193 -3.55 -0.98 18.55
N LEU A 194 -3.86 0.03 19.39
CA LEU A 194 -5.16 0.68 19.43
C LEU A 194 -5.31 1.64 18.23
N ALA A 195 -6.50 2.19 18.02
CA ALA A 195 -6.76 3.19 16.96
C ALA A 195 -5.81 4.41 17.05
N SER A 196 -5.45 4.85 18.28
CA SER A 196 -4.44 5.88 18.53
C SER A 196 -3.04 5.47 18.06
N GLY A 197 -2.62 4.23 18.34
CA GLY A 197 -1.37 3.66 17.88
C GLY A 197 -1.31 3.54 16.36
N TYR A 198 -2.41 3.15 15.71
CA TYR A 198 -2.49 3.11 14.25
C TYR A 198 -2.35 4.49 13.60
N SER A 199 -2.74 5.57 14.28
CA SER A 199 -2.51 6.93 13.78
C SER A 199 -1.01 7.25 13.74
N ILE A 200 -0.24 6.88 14.77
CA ILE A 200 1.22 7.04 14.82
C ILE A 200 1.88 6.23 13.68
N ILE A 201 1.49 4.95 13.53
CA ILE A 201 1.99 4.08 12.45
C ILE A 201 1.72 4.70 11.09
N THR A 202 0.52 5.26 10.89
CA THR A 202 0.14 5.92 9.63
C THR A 202 1.09 7.08 9.32
N ASP A 203 1.44 7.89 10.32
CA ASP A 203 2.35 9.02 10.14
C ASP A 203 3.77 8.56 9.80
N LEU A 204 4.27 7.51 10.44
CA LEU A 204 5.58 6.91 10.14
C LEU A 204 5.65 6.38 8.70
N VAL A 205 4.62 5.65 8.28
CA VAL A 205 4.51 5.12 6.91
C VAL A 205 4.37 6.26 5.91
N TRP A 206 3.53 7.25 6.19
CA TRP A 206 3.30 8.41 5.32
C TRP A 206 4.59 9.16 4.99
N GLN A 207 5.44 9.43 6.00
CA GLN A 207 6.72 10.12 5.80
C GLN A 207 7.64 9.43 4.77
N ARG A 208 7.54 8.10 4.65
CA ARG A 208 8.33 7.32 3.69
C ARG A 208 7.61 7.13 2.36
N LEU A 209 6.29 7.03 2.37
CA LEU A 209 5.46 6.80 1.20
C LEU A 209 5.26 8.06 0.35
N GLU A 210 5.01 9.22 0.96
CA GLU A 210 4.66 10.45 0.23
C GLU A 210 5.66 10.80 -0.88
N PRO A 211 7.00 10.73 -0.67
CA PRO A 211 7.97 10.98 -1.74
C PRO A 211 7.88 9.99 -2.91
N MET A 212 7.37 8.76 -2.66
CA MET A 212 7.21 7.73 -3.69
C MET A 212 5.97 7.99 -4.58
N LEU A 213 4.95 8.67 -4.05
CA LEU A 213 3.72 9.01 -4.80
C LEU A 213 3.94 10.11 -5.85
N LYS A 214 5.01 10.88 -5.73
CA LYS A 214 5.35 12.04 -6.59
C LYS A 214 6.17 11.66 -7.83
N LYS A 215 6.54 10.39 -7.98
CA LYS A 215 7.42 9.91 -9.06
C LYS A 215 6.66 9.39 -10.28
#